data_fe1b69e62ae0e6492c28c71ded5761a6
#
_entry.id   fe1b69e62ae0e6492c28c71ded5761a6
#
_cell.length_a   1.000
_cell.length_b   1.000
_cell.length_c   1.000
_cell.angle_alpha   90.00
_cell.angle_beta   90.00
_cell.angle_gamma   90.00
#
_symmetry.space_group_name_H-M   'P 1'
#
loop_
_entity.id
_entity.type
_entity.pdbx_description
1 polymer ?
#
loop_
_entity_poly.entity_id
_entity_poly.type
_entity_poly.pdbx_seq_one_letter_code
_entity_poly.pdbx_strand_id
1 'polypeptide(L)'
;MRRFIATMFSLAFLLSGCLCEGSATTIVVARSANEIVIGADSKVTDTYGNEVASQVCKIQQFGNLFVAFEGLLRDKATGFSVPDIVRRAFEVKPEASAADRVKILTGYLTSELFIELPRVRNNSAEEFHTKLEGQTFLRVVIAGFERGRPVVFVRQFRTTFFARGIGVTVIPDDCLADCKGEVVTRFLGETDAIDGLPEETEGFWKDGLAAGVRRLIETEVEARSEYVGPPIDLLRITSRGANWIQKKAACPELKSHSRRPSSRPRRA
;
A
#
# COMPACT_ATOMS: atom_id res chain seq x y z
N MET A 1 -66.10 -24.46 11.29
CA MET A 1 -65.08 -23.54 11.77
C MET A 1 -63.73 -24.22 11.52
N ARG A 2 -63.02 -23.86 10.44
CA ARG A 2 -61.65 -24.34 10.12
C ARG A 2 -60.73 -23.13 10.19
N ARG A 3 -59.81 -23.13 11.20
CA ARG A 3 -58.79 -22.09 11.36
C ARG A 3 -57.64 -22.39 10.37
N PHE A 4 -57.42 -21.50 9.42
CA PHE A 4 -56.22 -21.47 8.59
C PHE A 4 -55.11 -20.80 9.40
N ILE A 5 -54.08 -21.56 9.73
CA ILE A 5 -52.81 -21.04 10.28
C ILE A 5 -51.93 -20.74 9.06
N ALA A 6 -51.77 -19.46 8.78
CA ALA A 6 -50.82 -18.97 7.80
C ALA A 6 -49.40 -18.92 8.45
N THR A 7 -48.57 -19.88 8.11
CA THR A 7 -47.17 -19.90 8.51
C THR A 7 -46.41 -18.95 7.58
N MET A 8 -46.09 -17.75 8.07
CA MET A 8 -45.15 -16.84 7.42
C MET A 8 -43.74 -17.41 7.54
N PHE A 9 -43.22 -17.98 6.47
CA PHE A 9 -41.80 -18.23 6.31
C PHE A 9 -41.10 -16.88 6.05
N SER A 10 -40.51 -16.31 7.10
CA SER A 10 -39.54 -15.21 6.96
C SER A 10 -38.28 -15.77 6.33
N LEU A 11 -38.18 -15.59 5.04
CA LEU A 11 -36.94 -15.85 4.29
C LEU A 11 -35.96 -14.73 4.62
N ALA A 12 -35.16 -14.94 5.67
CA ALA A 12 -34.02 -14.09 5.97
C ALA A 12 -32.97 -14.34 4.85
N PHE A 13 -33.02 -13.53 3.81
CA PHE A 13 -31.91 -13.40 2.88
C PHE A 13 -30.72 -12.83 3.67
N LEU A 14 -29.84 -13.70 4.10
CA LEU A 14 -28.49 -13.33 4.52
C LEU A 14 -27.78 -12.82 3.25
N LEU A 15 -27.84 -11.52 3.03
CA LEU A 15 -26.97 -10.78 2.14
C LEU A 15 -25.54 -10.91 2.72
N SER A 16 -24.88 -12.01 2.40
CA SER A 16 -23.43 -12.12 2.54
C SER A 16 -22.79 -11.21 1.49
N GLY A 17 -22.86 -9.89 1.74
CA GLY A 17 -22.11 -8.92 0.95
C GLY A 17 -20.63 -9.28 1.06
N CYS A 18 -19.97 -9.45 -0.06
CA CYS A 18 -18.52 -9.59 -0.13
C CYS A 18 -17.92 -8.30 0.44
N LEU A 19 -17.42 -8.35 1.67
CA LEU A 19 -16.71 -7.23 2.28
C LEU A 19 -15.26 -7.24 1.76
N CYS A 20 -15.08 -6.82 0.52
CA CYS A 20 -13.77 -6.45 0.05
C CYS A 20 -13.32 -5.20 0.83
N GLU A 21 -12.33 -5.35 1.69
CA GLU A 21 -11.68 -4.22 2.33
C GLU A 21 -10.82 -3.51 1.27
N GLY A 22 -11.42 -2.53 0.60
CA GLY A 22 -10.70 -1.53 -0.17
C GLY A 22 -10.25 -0.43 0.78
N SER A 23 -8.99 -0.08 0.80
CA SER A 23 -8.56 1.03 1.64
C SER A 23 -8.53 2.31 0.83
N ALA A 24 -9.51 3.19 1.03
CA ALA A 24 -9.25 4.60 0.81
C ALA A 24 -8.12 4.98 1.77
N THR A 25 -7.09 5.57 1.25
CA THR A 25 -5.81 5.74 1.95
C THR A 25 -5.06 6.84 1.25
N THR A 26 -4.30 7.63 1.99
CA THR A 26 -3.26 8.49 1.41
C THR A 26 -1.90 8.01 1.87
N ILE A 27 -1.05 7.67 0.91
CA ILE A 27 0.35 7.37 1.14
C ILE A 27 1.18 8.34 0.32
N VAL A 28 2.11 9.01 0.98
CA VAL A 28 3.07 9.93 0.36
C VAL A 28 4.47 9.40 0.59
N VAL A 29 5.23 9.23 -0.48
CA VAL A 29 6.66 8.91 -0.42
C VAL A 29 7.43 10.08 -1.02
N ALA A 30 8.27 10.71 -0.22
CA ALA A 30 9.21 11.73 -0.68
C ALA A 30 10.63 11.20 -0.56
N ARG A 31 11.42 11.37 -1.62
CA ARG A 31 12.81 10.93 -1.71
C ARG A 31 13.73 12.09 -2.09
N SER A 32 14.82 12.24 -1.35
CA SER A 32 16.00 13.04 -1.74
C SER A 32 17.21 12.12 -1.99
N ALA A 33 18.37 12.70 -2.25
CA ALA A 33 19.61 11.94 -2.39
C ALA A 33 20.01 11.17 -1.12
N ASN A 34 19.61 11.64 0.07
CA ASN A 34 20.11 11.17 1.36
C ASN A 34 19.08 10.50 2.26
N GLU A 35 17.81 10.70 1.98
CA GLU A 35 16.72 10.14 2.79
C GLU A 35 15.47 9.87 1.97
N ILE A 36 14.65 8.98 2.49
CA ILE A 36 13.29 8.74 2.05
C ILE A 36 12.38 8.96 3.27
N VAL A 37 11.25 9.62 3.06
CA VAL A 37 10.18 9.71 4.05
C VAL A 37 8.94 9.09 3.47
N ILE A 38 8.35 8.15 4.21
CA ILE A 38 7.04 7.56 3.91
C ILE A 38 6.06 8.08 4.94
N GLY A 39 4.99 8.69 4.48
CA GLY A 39 3.85 9.06 5.29
C GLY A 39 2.62 8.24 4.90
N ALA A 40 1.80 7.88 5.87
CA ALA A 40 0.53 7.21 5.64
C ALA A 40 -0.52 7.63 6.67
N ASP A 41 -1.74 7.81 6.23
CA ASP A 41 -2.90 7.95 7.10
C ASP A 41 -3.28 6.62 7.76
N SER A 42 -4.29 6.61 8.63
CA SER A 42 -4.65 5.44 9.43
C SER A 42 -5.99 4.82 9.11
N LYS A 43 -6.84 5.56 8.41
CA LYS A 43 -8.21 5.14 8.15
C LYS A 43 -8.25 4.03 7.12
N VAL A 44 -9.08 3.03 7.35
CA VAL A 44 -9.42 1.98 6.38
C VAL A 44 -10.93 2.03 6.19
N THR A 45 -11.37 2.17 4.97
CA THR A 45 -12.77 2.15 4.60
C THR A 45 -13.10 0.89 3.81
N ASP A 46 -14.37 0.48 3.81
CA ASP A 46 -14.85 -0.50 2.85
C ASP A 46 -15.04 0.14 1.47
N THR A 47 -15.50 -0.65 0.51
CA THR A 47 -15.77 -0.19 -0.85
C THR A 47 -16.89 0.86 -0.95
N TYR A 48 -17.67 1.04 0.13
CA TYR A 48 -18.73 2.04 0.22
C TYR A 48 -18.32 3.31 0.98
N GLY A 49 -17.04 3.39 1.42
CA GLY A 49 -16.54 4.53 2.20
C GLY A 49 -16.83 4.45 3.70
N ASN A 50 -17.44 3.35 4.20
CA ASN A 50 -17.64 3.20 5.64
C ASN A 50 -16.32 2.85 6.31
N GLU A 51 -16.04 3.48 7.45
CA GLU A 51 -14.86 3.15 8.24
C GLU A 51 -14.97 1.74 8.83
N VAL A 52 -14.07 0.84 8.44
CA VAL A 52 -13.98 -0.53 8.96
C VAL A 52 -12.86 -0.70 9.98
N ALA A 53 -11.87 0.17 9.96
CA ALA A 53 -10.81 0.24 10.95
C ALA A 53 -10.15 1.62 10.95
N SER A 54 -9.83 2.11 12.14
CA SER A 54 -8.91 3.23 12.38
C SER A 54 -7.66 2.69 13.06
N GLN A 55 -6.50 3.29 12.82
CA GLN A 55 -5.22 2.92 13.42
C GLN A 55 -4.54 1.67 12.83
N VAL A 56 -4.83 1.32 11.56
CA VAL A 56 -4.08 0.26 10.87
C VAL A 56 -2.69 0.76 10.47
N CYS A 57 -1.64 -0.01 10.78
CA CYS A 57 -0.30 0.29 10.30
C CYS A 57 -0.18 -0.10 8.81
N LYS A 58 -0.04 0.90 7.94
CA LYS A 58 0.04 0.72 6.49
C LYS A 58 1.48 0.56 5.99
N ILE A 59 2.47 0.83 6.85
CA ILE A 59 3.90 0.70 6.52
C ILE A 59 4.47 -0.53 7.22
N GLN A 60 5.02 -1.46 6.46
CA GLN A 60 5.58 -2.72 6.96
C GLN A 60 7.07 -2.82 6.64
N GLN A 61 7.85 -3.39 7.56
CA GLN A 61 9.29 -3.59 7.40
C GLN A 61 9.63 -5.03 6.97
N PHE A 62 10.42 -5.15 5.92
CA PHE A 62 10.96 -6.41 5.42
C PHE A 62 12.49 -6.31 5.23
N GLY A 63 13.20 -6.57 6.29
CA GLY A 63 14.64 -6.36 6.29
C GLY A 63 14.97 -4.86 6.22
N ASN A 64 15.74 -4.46 5.22
CA ASN A 64 16.10 -3.06 4.95
C ASN A 64 15.13 -2.34 4.01
N LEU A 65 14.05 -3.01 3.60
CA LEU A 65 13.01 -2.44 2.75
C LEU A 65 11.73 -2.23 3.55
N PHE A 66 11.00 -1.19 3.16
CA PHE A 66 9.72 -0.83 3.72
C PHE A 66 8.68 -0.87 2.62
N VAL A 67 7.52 -1.44 2.91
CA VAL A 67 6.43 -1.62 1.95
C VAL A 67 5.20 -0.92 2.50
N ALA A 68 4.55 -0.14 1.65
CA ALA A 68 3.22 0.36 1.90
C ALA A 68 2.32 0.05 0.70
N PHE A 69 1.02 -0.11 0.95
CA PHE A 69 0.09 -0.50 -0.09
C PHE A 69 -1.29 0.12 0.12
N GLU A 70 -1.99 0.32 -0.96
CA GLU A 70 -3.33 0.92 -1.06
C GLU A 70 -4.17 0.12 -2.05
N GLY A 71 -5.50 0.14 -1.90
CA GLY A 71 -6.47 -0.49 -2.78
C GLY A 71 -6.99 -1.83 -2.24
N LEU A 72 -7.23 -2.80 -3.11
CA LEU A 72 -7.75 -4.11 -2.73
C LEU A 72 -6.74 -4.88 -1.87
N LEU A 73 -6.89 -4.83 -0.56
CA LEU A 73 -5.94 -5.42 0.38
C LEU A 73 -6.34 -6.79 0.89
N ARG A 74 -7.64 -7.02 1.06
CA ARG A 74 -8.17 -8.27 1.63
C ARG A 74 -9.55 -8.59 1.06
N ASP A 75 -9.80 -9.87 0.91
CA ASP A 75 -11.15 -10.42 0.76
C ASP A 75 -11.34 -11.51 1.81
N LYS A 76 -12.25 -11.25 2.75
CA LYS A 76 -12.55 -12.19 3.85
C LYS A 76 -13.21 -13.47 3.36
N ALA A 77 -13.98 -13.39 2.27
CA ALA A 77 -14.69 -14.54 1.74
C ALA A 77 -13.75 -15.57 1.11
N THR A 78 -12.65 -15.10 0.51
CA THR A 78 -11.67 -15.96 -0.17
C THR A 78 -10.42 -16.21 0.64
N GLY A 79 -10.17 -15.40 1.68
CA GLY A 79 -8.94 -15.40 2.46
C GLY A 79 -7.78 -14.70 1.73
N PHE A 80 -8.04 -13.97 0.65
CA PHE A 80 -7.03 -13.17 -0.04
C PHE A 80 -6.48 -12.08 0.89
N SER A 81 -5.14 -11.90 0.90
CA SER A 81 -4.47 -10.92 1.77
C SER A 81 -3.16 -10.45 1.14
N VAL A 82 -3.14 -9.21 0.67
CA VAL A 82 -1.92 -8.58 0.13
C VAL A 82 -0.80 -8.55 1.18
N PRO A 83 -1.02 -8.17 2.45
CA PRO A 83 0.03 -8.23 3.47
C PRO A 83 0.69 -9.61 3.62
N ASP A 84 -0.10 -10.69 3.54
CA ASP A 84 0.42 -12.05 3.65
C ASP A 84 1.19 -12.48 2.42
N ILE A 85 0.73 -12.07 1.23
CA ILE A 85 1.45 -12.31 -0.03
C ILE A 85 2.79 -11.58 -0.02
N VAL A 86 2.80 -10.31 0.39
CA VAL A 86 4.03 -9.51 0.53
C VAL A 86 5.02 -10.20 1.48
N ARG A 87 4.56 -10.63 2.65
CA ARG A 87 5.40 -11.35 3.62
C ARG A 87 6.02 -12.60 3.00
N ARG A 88 5.20 -13.48 2.40
CA ARG A 88 5.68 -14.71 1.74
C ARG A 88 6.71 -14.39 0.65
N ALA A 89 6.45 -13.41 -0.21
CA ALA A 89 7.35 -13.04 -1.30
C ALA A 89 8.72 -12.56 -0.81
N PHE A 90 8.75 -11.77 0.28
CA PHE A 90 10.00 -11.27 0.84
C PHE A 90 10.79 -12.30 1.65
N GLU A 91 10.17 -13.40 2.08
CA GLU A 91 10.81 -14.53 2.74
C GLU A 91 11.53 -15.48 1.76
N VAL A 92 11.13 -15.50 0.47
CA VAL A 92 11.70 -16.42 -0.54
C VAL A 92 13.22 -16.22 -0.74
N LYS A 93 13.67 -14.97 -0.86
CA LYS A 93 15.08 -14.61 -1.05
C LYS A 93 15.42 -13.34 -0.29
N PRO A 94 15.54 -13.40 1.04
CA PRO A 94 15.70 -12.21 1.87
C PRO A 94 17.01 -11.45 1.58
N GLU A 95 18.04 -12.12 1.08
CA GLU A 95 19.36 -11.53 0.76
C GLU A 95 19.47 -11.04 -0.69
N ALA A 96 18.41 -11.20 -1.50
CA ALA A 96 18.42 -10.72 -2.88
C ALA A 96 18.42 -9.19 -2.95
N SER A 97 18.81 -8.63 -4.10
CA SER A 97 18.75 -7.20 -4.36
C SER A 97 17.31 -6.67 -4.20
N ALA A 98 17.16 -5.38 -3.93
CA ALA A 98 15.85 -4.76 -3.84
C ALA A 98 15.05 -5.00 -5.14
N ALA A 99 15.67 -4.84 -6.30
CA ALA A 99 15.02 -5.07 -7.59
C ALA A 99 14.55 -6.53 -7.78
N ASP A 100 15.37 -7.53 -7.37
CA ASP A 100 14.97 -8.94 -7.46
C ASP A 100 13.81 -9.25 -6.50
N ARG A 101 13.84 -8.71 -5.29
CA ARG A 101 12.75 -8.88 -4.32
C ARG A 101 11.44 -8.25 -4.82
N VAL A 102 11.51 -7.07 -5.46
CA VAL A 102 10.36 -6.44 -6.12
C VAL A 102 9.84 -7.30 -7.26
N LYS A 103 10.72 -7.89 -8.08
CA LYS A 103 10.32 -8.81 -9.15
C LYS A 103 9.62 -10.05 -8.61
N ILE A 104 10.12 -10.65 -7.53
CA ILE A 104 9.48 -11.79 -6.85
C ILE A 104 8.10 -11.39 -6.35
N LEU A 105 7.99 -10.26 -5.62
CA LEU A 105 6.72 -9.76 -5.11
C LEU A 105 5.71 -9.52 -6.23
N THR A 106 6.13 -8.87 -7.31
CA THR A 106 5.30 -8.62 -8.49
C THR A 106 4.73 -9.91 -9.06
N GLY A 107 5.58 -10.95 -9.20
CA GLY A 107 5.14 -12.26 -9.67
C GLY A 107 4.11 -12.93 -8.75
N TYR A 108 4.35 -12.91 -7.44
CA TYR A 108 3.41 -13.44 -6.45
C TYR A 108 2.06 -12.72 -6.49
N LEU A 109 2.08 -11.38 -6.44
CA LEU A 109 0.84 -10.58 -6.50
C LEU A 109 0.08 -10.83 -7.81
N THR A 110 0.77 -10.82 -8.96
CA THR A 110 0.12 -11.07 -10.25
C THR A 110 -0.56 -12.45 -10.29
N SER A 111 0.11 -13.50 -9.79
CA SER A 111 -0.42 -14.86 -9.77
C SER A 111 -1.65 -14.98 -8.86
N GLU A 112 -1.59 -14.43 -7.66
CA GLU A 112 -2.71 -14.48 -6.70
C GLU A 112 -3.90 -13.64 -7.19
N LEU A 113 -3.65 -12.45 -7.74
CA LEU A 113 -4.68 -11.57 -8.29
C LEU A 113 -5.36 -12.19 -9.52
N PHE A 114 -4.62 -12.95 -10.34
CA PHE A 114 -5.20 -13.66 -11.48
C PHE A 114 -6.24 -14.69 -11.03
N ILE A 115 -6.08 -15.27 -9.85
CA ILE A 115 -7.03 -16.21 -9.24
C ILE A 115 -8.17 -15.47 -8.56
N GLU A 116 -7.85 -14.35 -7.87
CA GLU A 116 -8.78 -13.63 -7.02
C GLU A 116 -9.80 -12.80 -7.81
N LEU A 117 -9.38 -12.07 -8.84
CA LEU A 117 -10.27 -11.18 -9.58
C LEU A 117 -11.50 -11.88 -10.21
N PRO A 118 -11.40 -13.09 -10.79
CA PRO A 118 -12.57 -13.83 -11.22
C PRO A 118 -13.53 -14.18 -10.07
N ARG A 119 -13.00 -14.46 -8.87
CA ARG A 119 -13.82 -14.74 -7.68
C ARG A 119 -14.58 -13.50 -7.23
N VAL A 120 -13.89 -12.36 -7.13
CA VAL A 120 -14.53 -11.06 -6.79
C VAL A 120 -15.64 -10.77 -7.80
N ARG A 121 -15.38 -10.89 -9.10
CA ARG A 121 -16.42 -10.68 -10.12
C ARG A 121 -17.61 -11.62 -9.98
N ASN A 122 -17.39 -12.89 -9.68
CA ASN A 122 -18.48 -13.86 -9.51
C ASN A 122 -19.29 -13.61 -8.24
N ASN A 123 -18.65 -13.10 -7.18
CA ASN A 123 -19.30 -12.83 -5.90
C ASN A 123 -20.03 -11.48 -5.91
N SER A 124 -19.49 -10.47 -6.58
CA SER A 124 -20.05 -9.13 -6.68
C SER A 124 -19.71 -8.51 -8.03
N ALA A 125 -20.52 -8.83 -9.06
CA ALA A 125 -20.32 -8.34 -10.41
C ALA A 125 -20.41 -6.79 -10.46
N GLU A 126 -21.34 -6.20 -9.74
CA GLU A 126 -21.53 -4.74 -9.68
C GLU A 126 -20.30 -4.04 -9.08
N GLU A 127 -19.82 -4.52 -7.94
CA GLU A 127 -18.61 -3.98 -7.30
C GLU A 127 -17.38 -4.13 -8.21
N PHE A 128 -17.22 -5.29 -8.84
CA PHE A 128 -16.15 -5.50 -9.80
C PHE A 128 -16.19 -4.50 -10.94
N HIS A 129 -17.37 -4.30 -11.57
CA HIS A 129 -17.53 -3.38 -12.70
C HIS A 129 -17.31 -1.91 -12.29
N THR A 130 -17.76 -1.52 -11.12
CA THR A 130 -17.65 -0.13 -10.67
C THR A 130 -16.28 0.25 -10.10
N LYS A 131 -15.57 -0.69 -9.46
CA LYS A 131 -14.34 -0.40 -8.69
C LYS A 131 -13.07 -0.96 -9.28
N LEU A 132 -13.15 -2.07 -10.01
CA LEU A 132 -11.98 -2.80 -10.46
C LEU A 132 -11.82 -2.82 -11.97
N GLU A 133 -12.91 -2.82 -12.73
CA GLU A 133 -12.87 -3.00 -14.18
C GLU A 133 -12.13 -1.86 -14.89
N GLY A 134 -10.99 -2.18 -15.51
CA GLY A 134 -10.17 -1.21 -16.21
C GLY A 134 -9.48 -0.18 -15.31
N GLN A 135 -9.61 -0.32 -13.98
CA GLN A 135 -9.02 0.59 -12.99
C GLN A 135 -7.72 0.05 -12.40
N THR A 136 -6.91 0.95 -11.88
CA THR A 136 -5.84 0.60 -10.96
C THR A 136 -6.46 0.33 -9.61
N PHE A 137 -6.41 -0.92 -9.16
CA PHE A 137 -7.11 -1.40 -7.97
C PHE A 137 -6.19 -1.76 -6.80
N LEU A 138 -4.89 -1.80 -7.05
CA LEU A 138 -3.86 -2.03 -6.04
C LEU A 138 -2.61 -1.28 -6.42
N ARG A 139 -2.04 -0.53 -5.49
CA ARG A 139 -0.70 0.07 -5.61
C ARG A 139 0.16 -0.37 -4.45
N VAL A 140 1.40 -0.69 -4.75
CA VAL A 140 2.40 -1.09 -3.75
C VAL A 140 3.65 -0.26 -3.96
N VAL A 141 4.10 0.40 -2.91
CA VAL A 141 5.40 1.08 -2.89
C VAL A 141 6.37 0.31 -2.04
N ILE A 142 7.58 0.15 -2.53
CA ILE A 142 8.71 -0.49 -1.82
C ILE A 142 9.84 0.52 -1.79
N ALA A 143 10.30 0.88 -0.60
CA ALA A 143 11.33 1.90 -0.42
C ALA A 143 12.43 1.42 0.53
N GLY A 144 13.65 1.89 0.30
CA GLY A 144 14.79 1.57 1.16
C GLY A 144 16.11 2.09 0.60
N PHE A 145 17.20 1.56 1.13
CA PHE A 145 18.53 1.89 0.66
C PHE A 145 19.24 0.65 0.15
N GLU A 146 19.78 0.75 -1.06
CA GLU A 146 20.62 -0.29 -1.65
C GLU A 146 21.99 0.31 -1.97
N ARG A 147 23.07 -0.30 -1.44
CA ARG A 147 24.46 0.16 -1.62
C ARG A 147 24.66 1.65 -1.29
N GLY A 148 23.95 2.13 -0.26
CA GLY A 148 24.01 3.52 0.20
C GLY A 148 23.20 4.51 -0.61
N ARG A 149 22.44 4.06 -1.61
CA ARG A 149 21.57 4.92 -2.44
C ARG A 149 20.11 4.65 -2.14
N PRO A 150 19.25 5.68 -2.10
CA PRO A 150 17.82 5.51 -1.93
C PRO A 150 17.21 4.88 -3.18
N VAL A 151 16.30 3.93 -2.98
CA VAL A 151 15.53 3.29 -4.05
C VAL A 151 14.04 3.30 -3.67
N VAL A 152 13.20 3.66 -4.63
CA VAL A 152 11.75 3.60 -4.49
C VAL A 152 11.21 2.89 -5.72
N PHE A 153 10.43 1.84 -5.50
CA PHE A 153 9.73 1.10 -6.52
C PHE A 153 8.24 1.24 -6.29
N VAL A 154 7.49 1.51 -7.34
CA VAL A 154 6.04 1.49 -7.31
C VAL A 154 5.52 0.45 -8.30
N ARG A 155 4.54 -0.32 -7.90
CA ARG A 155 3.82 -1.27 -8.75
C ARG A 155 2.34 -0.97 -8.66
N GLN A 156 1.76 -0.64 -9.82
CA GLN A 156 0.35 -0.44 -9.97
C GLN A 156 -0.25 -1.64 -10.69
N PHE A 157 -1.29 -2.22 -10.13
CA PHE A 157 -1.98 -3.38 -10.68
C PHE A 157 -3.32 -2.92 -11.22
N ARG A 158 -3.54 -3.16 -12.51
CA ARG A 158 -4.73 -2.77 -13.23
C ARG A 158 -5.41 -3.98 -13.84
N THR A 159 -6.75 -4.04 -13.78
CA THR A 159 -7.49 -5.09 -14.49
C THR A 159 -7.43 -4.88 -15.99
N THR A 160 -7.26 -5.98 -16.69
CA THR A 160 -7.32 -6.03 -18.17
C THR A 160 -8.22 -7.18 -18.59
N PHE A 161 -8.82 -7.05 -19.77
CA PHE A 161 -9.67 -8.08 -20.34
C PHE A 161 -9.01 -8.70 -21.55
N PHE A 162 -9.02 -10.02 -21.57
CA PHE A 162 -8.60 -10.83 -22.71
C PHE A 162 -9.80 -11.63 -23.22
N ALA A 163 -9.70 -12.16 -24.43
CA ALA A 163 -10.75 -13.01 -25.00
C ALA A 163 -11.12 -14.22 -24.11
N ARG A 164 -10.24 -14.62 -23.20
CA ARG A 164 -10.41 -15.78 -22.33
C ARG A 164 -10.62 -15.46 -20.85
N GLY A 165 -10.76 -14.19 -20.48
CA GLY A 165 -11.00 -13.82 -19.07
C GLY A 165 -10.39 -12.51 -18.61
N ILE A 166 -10.28 -12.39 -17.29
CA ILE A 166 -9.71 -11.25 -16.60
C ILE A 166 -8.22 -11.48 -16.39
N GLY A 167 -7.42 -10.48 -16.66
CA GLY A 167 -6.00 -10.47 -16.36
C GLY A 167 -5.58 -9.25 -15.55
N VAL A 168 -4.30 -9.19 -15.27
CA VAL A 168 -3.66 -8.10 -14.51
C VAL A 168 -2.52 -7.54 -15.32
N THR A 169 -2.53 -6.23 -15.54
CA THR A 169 -1.37 -5.49 -16.06
C THR A 169 -0.67 -4.82 -14.91
N VAL A 170 0.65 -4.93 -14.89
CA VAL A 170 1.51 -4.26 -13.90
C VAL A 170 2.19 -3.08 -14.55
N ILE A 171 2.01 -1.90 -13.97
CA ILE A 171 2.61 -0.65 -14.43
C ILE A 171 3.69 -0.26 -13.41
N PRO A 172 4.97 -0.31 -13.76
CA PRO A 172 6.05 0.16 -12.89
C PRO A 172 6.17 1.68 -12.95
N ASP A 173 6.49 2.30 -11.80
CA ASP A 173 6.87 3.70 -11.68
C ASP A 173 8.01 3.80 -10.66
N ASP A 174 9.21 3.44 -11.10
CA ASP A 174 10.39 3.32 -10.24
C ASP A 174 11.17 4.62 -10.19
N CYS A 175 11.65 4.98 -9.01
CA CYS A 175 12.59 6.07 -8.80
C CYS A 175 13.88 5.49 -8.21
N LEU A 176 14.83 5.17 -9.07
CA LEU A 176 16.13 4.59 -8.72
C LEU A 176 17.20 5.67 -8.57
N ALA A 177 18.46 5.28 -8.55
CA ALA A 177 19.58 6.19 -8.31
C ALA A 177 19.73 7.33 -9.35
N ASP A 178 19.21 7.11 -10.54
CA ASP A 178 19.20 8.05 -11.68
C ASP A 178 17.96 8.94 -11.74
N CYS A 179 17.05 8.79 -10.79
CA CYS A 179 15.83 9.59 -10.69
C CYS A 179 16.18 11.07 -10.51
N LYS A 180 15.73 11.90 -11.45
CA LYS A 180 16.03 13.34 -11.48
C LYS A 180 15.16 14.12 -10.49
N GLY A 181 15.69 15.24 -10.01
CA GLY A 181 15.03 16.13 -9.07
C GLY A 181 15.68 16.12 -7.69
N GLU A 182 15.63 17.27 -7.01
CA GLU A 182 16.14 17.42 -5.65
C GLU A 182 15.27 16.60 -4.68
N VAL A 183 13.97 16.73 -4.83
CA VAL A 183 12.97 15.89 -4.17
C VAL A 183 12.06 15.27 -5.22
N VAL A 184 11.80 13.98 -5.08
CA VAL A 184 10.85 13.25 -5.93
C VAL A 184 9.78 12.67 -5.05
N THR A 185 8.52 12.87 -5.43
CA THR A 185 7.34 12.39 -4.71
C THR A 185 6.65 11.25 -5.45
N ARG A 186 5.97 10.40 -4.70
CA ARG A 186 5.00 9.41 -5.20
C ARG A 186 3.79 9.43 -4.28
N PHE A 187 2.63 9.52 -4.91
CA PHE A 187 1.35 9.57 -4.25
C PHE A 187 0.57 8.28 -4.54
N LEU A 188 -0.07 7.70 -3.54
CA LEU A 188 -0.91 6.52 -3.67
C LEU A 188 -2.21 6.75 -2.89
N GLY A 189 -3.30 6.31 -3.47
CA GLY A 189 -4.62 6.41 -2.86
C GLY A 189 -5.36 7.71 -3.18
N GLU A 190 -6.07 8.22 -2.20
CA GLU A 190 -6.74 9.51 -2.29
C GLU A 190 -5.69 10.63 -2.26
N THR A 191 -5.58 11.40 -3.32
CA THR A 191 -4.50 12.38 -3.50
C THR A 191 -4.93 13.61 -4.28
N ASP A 192 -6.23 13.76 -4.56
CA ASP A 192 -6.77 14.82 -5.40
C ASP A 192 -6.44 16.23 -4.88
N ALA A 193 -6.37 16.42 -3.55
CA ALA A 193 -6.08 17.72 -2.95
C ALA A 193 -4.59 18.05 -2.89
N ILE A 194 -3.72 17.08 -3.14
CA ILE A 194 -2.26 17.24 -2.98
C ILE A 194 -1.47 17.02 -4.27
N ASP A 195 -2.12 16.52 -5.33
CA ASP A 195 -1.47 16.33 -6.62
C ASP A 195 -1.04 17.67 -7.22
N GLY A 196 0.25 17.78 -7.58
CA GLY A 196 0.85 19.03 -8.04
C GLY A 196 1.20 20.06 -6.96
N LEU A 197 0.71 19.93 -5.73
CA LEU A 197 0.93 20.93 -4.65
C LEU A 197 2.42 21.21 -4.35
N PRO A 198 3.34 20.23 -4.32
CA PRO A 198 4.76 20.49 -4.08
C PRO A 198 5.43 21.30 -5.21
N GLU A 199 5.02 21.09 -6.44
CA GLU A 199 5.55 21.75 -7.63
C GLU A 199 5.03 23.17 -7.75
N GLU A 200 3.79 23.43 -7.33
CA GLU A 200 3.12 24.72 -7.39
C GLU A 200 3.48 25.66 -6.23
N THR A 201 4.03 25.11 -5.14
CA THR A 201 4.37 25.87 -3.93
C THR A 201 5.87 26.10 -3.82
N GLU A 202 6.32 27.34 -4.06
CA GLU A 202 7.73 27.71 -3.90
C GLU A 202 8.23 27.40 -2.48
N GLY A 203 9.38 26.73 -2.40
CA GLY A 203 10.00 26.36 -1.13
C GLY A 203 9.20 25.35 -0.30
N PHE A 204 8.36 24.55 -0.92
CA PHE A 204 7.52 23.57 -0.21
C PHE A 204 8.34 22.68 0.74
N TRP A 205 9.52 22.26 0.32
CA TRP A 205 10.40 21.35 1.07
C TRP A 205 11.41 22.04 2.00
N LYS A 206 11.32 23.37 2.19
CA LYS A 206 12.29 24.16 3.00
C LYS A 206 12.43 23.67 4.44
N ASP A 207 11.36 23.13 5.03
CA ASP A 207 11.34 22.61 6.41
C ASP A 207 11.72 21.11 6.47
N GLY A 208 12.18 20.53 5.34
CA GLY A 208 12.59 19.13 5.18
C GLY A 208 11.48 18.18 4.76
N LEU A 209 11.87 16.98 4.32
CA LEU A 209 10.93 16.01 3.75
C LEU A 209 9.82 15.60 4.72
N ALA A 210 10.13 15.41 5.99
CA ALA A 210 9.15 14.96 6.97
C ALA A 210 8.02 15.98 7.21
N ALA A 211 8.37 17.26 7.24
CA ALA A 211 7.40 18.34 7.38
C ALA A 211 6.52 18.46 6.14
N GLY A 212 7.13 18.37 4.94
CA GLY A 212 6.39 18.40 3.68
C GLY A 212 5.43 17.21 3.53
N VAL A 213 5.90 15.99 3.79
CA VAL A 213 5.06 14.77 3.73
C VAL A 213 3.90 14.85 4.72
N ARG A 214 4.15 15.33 5.95
CA ARG A 214 3.08 15.55 6.93
C ARG A 214 2.03 16.51 6.41
N ARG A 215 2.47 17.68 5.91
CA ARG A 215 1.59 18.72 5.37
C ARG A 215 0.70 18.17 4.25
N LEU A 216 1.27 17.39 3.32
CA LEU A 216 0.50 16.77 2.24
C LEU A 216 -0.62 15.88 2.79
N ILE A 217 -0.32 14.98 3.72
CA ILE A 217 -1.35 14.09 4.28
C ILE A 217 -2.38 14.87 5.09
N GLU A 218 -1.97 15.88 5.87
CA GLU A 218 -2.90 16.74 6.62
C GLU A 218 -3.84 17.49 5.67
N THR A 219 -3.32 18.01 4.54
CA THR A 219 -4.15 18.66 3.50
C THR A 219 -5.18 17.69 2.91
N GLU A 220 -4.79 16.45 2.61
CA GLU A 220 -5.74 15.44 2.10
C GLU A 220 -6.77 15.03 3.16
N VAL A 221 -6.37 14.89 4.43
CA VAL A 221 -7.28 14.63 5.55
C VAL A 221 -8.32 15.74 5.71
N GLU A 222 -7.91 17.00 5.57
CA GLU A 222 -8.83 18.14 5.63
C GLU A 222 -9.81 18.15 4.47
N ALA A 223 -9.34 17.83 3.26
CA ALA A 223 -10.16 17.85 2.05
C ALA A 223 -11.08 16.61 1.91
N ARG A 224 -10.64 15.44 2.41
CA ARG A 224 -11.28 14.13 2.19
C ARG A 224 -11.42 13.34 3.48
N SER A 225 -11.86 13.98 4.56
CA SER A 225 -12.00 13.36 5.88
C SER A 225 -12.91 12.13 5.93
N GLU A 226 -13.81 11.97 4.95
CA GLU A 226 -14.63 10.77 4.79
C GLU A 226 -13.80 9.52 4.42
N TYR A 227 -12.68 9.68 3.71
CA TYR A 227 -11.84 8.58 3.22
C TYR A 227 -10.49 8.47 3.93
N VAL A 228 -9.92 9.60 4.34
CA VAL A 228 -8.57 9.72 4.90
C VAL A 228 -8.66 10.24 6.32
N GLY A 229 -7.86 9.72 7.23
CA GLY A 229 -7.96 10.14 8.63
C GLY A 229 -6.74 9.88 9.51
N PRO A 230 -6.61 10.70 10.60
CA PRO A 230 -5.53 10.51 11.56
C PRO A 230 -5.70 9.21 12.40
N PRO A 231 -4.63 8.80 13.12
CA PRO A 231 -3.31 9.41 13.18
C PRO A 231 -2.47 9.13 11.92
N ILE A 232 -1.49 10.00 11.67
CA ILE A 232 -0.55 9.87 10.55
C ILE A 232 0.69 9.13 11.05
N ASP A 233 1.18 8.15 10.27
CA ASP A 233 2.50 7.55 10.47
C ASP A 233 3.52 8.27 9.58
N LEU A 234 4.70 8.54 10.13
CA LEU A 234 5.84 9.10 9.39
C LEU A 234 7.09 8.28 9.69
N LEU A 235 7.63 7.67 8.67
CA LEU A 235 8.85 6.87 8.70
C LEU A 235 9.94 7.56 7.90
N ARG A 236 11.10 7.82 8.53
CA ARG A 236 12.32 8.26 7.85
C ARG A 236 13.23 7.08 7.62
N ILE A 237 13.79 6.97 6.41
CA ILE A 237 14.73 5.95 6.00
C ILE A 237 15.99 6.65 5.47
N THR A 238 17.15 6.23 5.94
CA THR A 238 18.47 6.75 5.52
C THR A 238 19.43 5.58 5.25
N SER A 239 20.61 5.86 4.70
CA SER A 239 21.65 4.85 4.53
C SER A 239 22.16 4.24 5.86
N ARG A 240 21.87 4.88 7.01
CA ARG A 240 22.25 4.43 8.36
C ARG A 240 21.17 3.58 9.03
N GLY A 241 19.95 3.60 8.50
CA GLY A 241 18.79 2.88 9.03
C GLY A 241 17.52 3.68 8.94
N ALA A 242 16.48 3.17 9.56
CA ALA A 242 15.17 3.82 9.60
C ALA A 242 14.75 4.14 11.03
N ASN A 243 13.92 5.18 11.16
CA ASN A 243 13.31 5.56 12.42
C ASN A 243 11.90 6.12 12.20
N TRP A 244 11.01 5.84 13.11
CA TRP A 244 9.71 6.50 13.17
C TRP A 244 9.90 7.95 13.66
N ILE A 245 9.39 8.91 12.88
CA ILE A 245 9.25 10.31 13.31
C ILE A 245 7.95 10.43 14.09
N GLN A 246 6.89 9.79 13.58
CA GLN A 246 5.60 9.66 14.20
C GLN A 246 5.07 8.26 13.93
N LYS A 247 4.53 7.61 14.97
CA LYS A 247 4.06 6.23 14.90
C LYS A 247 2.80 6.08 15.72
N LYS A 248 1.80 5.40 15.18
CA LYS A 248 0.65 4.93 15.95
C LYS A 248 0.97 3.64 16.72
N ALA A 249 0.15 3.34 17.74
CA ALA A 249 0.36 2.17 18.58
C ALA A 249 0.32 0.84 17.78
N ALA A 250 -0.48 0.77 16.72
CA ALA A 250 -0.60 -0.42 15.87
C ALA A 250 0.66 -0.70 15.02
N CYS A 251 1.53 0.28 14.81
CA CYS A 251 2.77 0.05 14.07
C CYS A 251 3.82 -0.64 14.93
N PRO A 252 4.46 -1.71 14.42
CA PRO A 252 5.49 -2.43 15.17
C PRO A 252 6.75 -1.58 15.35
N GLU A 253 7.55 -1.95 16.36
CA GLU A 253 8.90 -1.41 16.50
C GLU A 253 9.77 -1.87 15.31
N LEU A 254 10.67 -1.00 14.88
CA LEU A 254 11.60 -1.32 13.80
C LEU A 254 12.63 -2.35 14.28
N LYS A 255 12.83 -3.38 13.48
CA LYS A 255 13.89 -4.35 13.73
C LYS A 255 15.24 -3.72 13.36
N SER A 256 16.13 -3.60 14.35
CA SER A 256 17.50 -3.13 14.10
C SER A 256 18.25 -4.16 13.26
N HIS A 257 18.77 -3.74 12.11
CA HIS A 257 19.74 -4.53 11.37
C HIS A 257 21.11 -4.28 11.98
N SER A 258 21.50 -5.10 12.97
CA SER A 258 22.90 -5.13 13.39
C SER A 258 23.73 -5.58 12.17
N ARG A 259 24.52 -4.66 11.60
CA ARG A 259 25.57 -5.05 10.66
C ARG A 259 26.47 -6.02 11.42
N ARG A 260 26.42 -7.31 11.09
CA ARG A 260 27.48 -8.21 11.53
C ARG A 260 28.78 -7.60 11.06
N PRO A 261 29.74 -7.30 11.97
CA PRO A 261 31.04 -6.84 11.53
C PRO A 261 31.60 -7.92 10.60
N SER A 262 31.96 -7.55 9.38
CA SER A 262 32.63 -8.45 8.45
C SER A 262 33.92 -8.84 9.12
N SER A 263 34.01 -10.05 9.65
CA SER A 263 35.24 -10.67 10.08
C SER A 263 36.10 -10.88 8.82
N ARG A 264 36.87 -9.87 8.44
CA ARG A 264 37.95 -10.07 7.49
C ARG A 264 38.91 -11.07 8.11
N PRO A 265 39.18 -12.24 7.50
CA PRO A 265 40.22 -13.09 7.96
C PRO A 265 41.54 -12.29 7.82
N ARG A 266 42.23 -12.09 8.96
CA ARG A 266 43.62 -11.63 8.92
C ARG A 266 44.40 -12.68 8.12
N ARG A 267 44.84 -12.31 6.93
CA ARG A 267 45.88 -13.09 6.22
C ARG A 267 47.13 -12.99 7.07
N ALA A 268 47.58 -14.15 7.57
CA ALA A 268 48.91 -14.36 8.12
C ALA A 268 49.93 -14.37 6.98
#